data_164f42550de6fa4ac76f7a11ca39967e
#
_entry.id   164f42550de6fa4ac76f7a11ca39967e
#
_cell.length_a   1.000
_cell.length_b   1.000
_cell.length_c   1.000
_cell.angle_alpha   90.00
_cell.angle_beta   90.00
_cell.angle_gamma   90.00
#
_symmetry.space_group_name_H-M   'P 1'
#
loop_
_entity.id
_entity.type
_entity.pdbx_description
1 polymer ?
#
loop_
_entity_poly.entity_id
_entity_poly.type
_entity_poly.pdbx_seq_one_letter_code
_entity_poly.pdbx_strand_id
1 'polypeptide(L)'
;MKISECMTQDVRLVSPDDTIERAAQMMGSADTGVLPVSDGERLVGMITDRDIAIRGVAEGCGPSARVGDIMSREVKYCFDDAEADEVLVNMAEIQVRRMPVVDHDKRLVGIISLADLDREEPARSGHALREITQPSGTHNQSR
;
A
#
# COMPACT_ATOMS: atom_id res chain seq x y z
N MET A 1 -0.12 15.78 -14.82
CA MET A 1 0.60 14.50 -14.99
C MET A 1 -0.23 13.36 -14.44
N LYS A 2 -0.37 12.30 -15.18
CA LYS A 2 -1.13 11.13 -14.74
C LYS A 2 -0.27 10.22 -13.87
N ILE A 3 -0.92 9.51 -12.95
CA ILE A 3 -0.25 8.59 -12.03
C ILE A 3 0.54 7.53 -12.79
N SER A 4 0.04 7.03 -13.92
CA SER A 4 0.75 6.06 -14.75
C SER A 4 2.12 6.52 -15.21
N GLU A 5 2.35 7.82 -15.27
CA GLU A 5 3.62 8.41 -15.71
C GLU A 5 4.67 8.46 -14.60
N CYS A 6 4.26 8.37 -13.34
CA CYS A 6 5.19 8.50 -12.20
C CYS A 6 5.18 7.33 -11.22
N MET A 7 4.29 6.36 -11.39
CA MET A 7 4.22 5.19 -10.51
C MET A 7 5.35 4.19 -10.76
N THR A 8 5.60 3.35 -9.77
CA THR A 8 6.47 2.18 -9.90
C THR A 8 5.65 1.02 -10.44
N GLN A 9 6.08 0.42 -11.55
CA GLN A 9 5.36 -0.68 -12.20
C GLN A 9 5.81 -2.06 -11.72
N ASP A 10 7.04 -2.19 -11.25
CA ASP A 10 7.56 -3.46 -10.73
C ASP A 10 7.09 -3.65 -9.28
N VAL A 11 5.85 -4.10 -9.14
CA VAL A 11 5.20 -4.21 -7.83
C VAL A 11 5.45 -5.58 -7.23
N ARG A 12 6.00 -5.59 -6.00
CA ARG A 12 6.06 -6.80 -5.18
C ARG A 12 4.70 -7.01 -4.55
N LEU A 13 4.12 -8.17 -4.76
CA LEU A 13 2.78 -8.50 -4.27
C LEU A 13 2.72 -9.94 -3.78
N VAL A 14 1.70 -10.24 -2.99
CA VAL A 14 1.43 -11.60 -2.52
C VAL A 14 0.00 -12.01 -2.86
N SER A 15 -0.22 -13.32 -2.88
CA SER A 15 -1.55 -13.91 -3.04
C SER A 15 -2.21 -14.08 -1.67
N PRO A 16 -3.56 -14.04 -1.58
CA PRO A 16 -4.24 -14.39 -0.32
C PRO A 16 -3.91 -15.79 0.17
N ASP A 17 -3.50 -16.69 -0.72
CA ASP A 17 -3.13 -18.07 -0.38
C ASP A 17 -1.68 -18.21 0.08
N ASP A 18 -0.86 -17.18 -0.08
CA ASP A 18 0.51 -17.19 0.44
C ASP A 18 0.49 -17.17 1.97
N THR A 19 1.57 -17.65 2.56
CA THR A 19 1.72 -17.63 4.02
C THR A 19 2.21 -16.27 4.49
N ILE A 20 1.94 -15.93 5.74
CA ILE A 20 2.47 -14.70 6.34
C ILE A 20 4.00 -14.75 6.47
N GLU A 21 4.58 -15.95 6.58
CA GLU A 21 6.04 -16.14 6.52
C GLU A 21 6.58 -15.65 5.17
N ARG A 22 5.94 -16.04 4.07
CA ARG A 22 6.32 -15.61 2.74
C ARG A 22 6.20 -14.08 2.59
N ALA A 23 5.10 -13.51 3.08
CA ALA A 23 4.91 -12.07 3.06
C ALA A 23 5.99 -11.34 3.85
N ALA A 24 6.32 -11.84 5.04
CA ALA A 24 7.37 -11.27 5.88
C ALA A 24 8.73 -11.32 5.19
N GLN A 25 9.07 -12.45 4.56
CA GLN A 25 10.32 -12.60 3.80
C GLN A 25 10.39 -11.59 2.65
N MET A 26 9.30 -11.41 1.94
CA MET A 26 9.23 -10.45 0.83
C MET A 26 9.36 -9.01 1.32
N MET A 27 8.73 -8.69 2.45
CA MET A 27 8.89 -7.37 3.08
C MET A 27 10.35 -7.09 3.45
N GLY A 28 11.03 -8.09 3.99
CA GLY A 28 12.45 -7.98 4.33
C GLY A 28 13.32 -7.76 3.11
N SER A 29 13.12 -8.52 2.05
CA SER A 29 13.94 -8.40 0.84
C SER A 29 13.65 -7.14 0.04
N ALA A 30 12.41 -6.64 0.07
CA ALA A 30 12.02 -5.43 -0.63
C ALA A 30 12.17 -4.16 0.23
N ASP A 31 12.53 -4.33 1.49
CA ASP A 31 12.66 -3.23 2.47
C ASP A 31 11.37 -2.38 2.53
N THR A 32 10.25 -3.05 2.69
CA THR A 32 8.95 -2.40 2.80
C THR A 32 8.14 -3.06 3.91
N GLY A 33 7.30 -2.28 4.57
CA GLY A 33 6.37 -2.78 5.59
C GLY A 33 4.97 -3.04 5.07
N VAL A 34 4.74 -2.95 3.75
CA VAL A 34 3.42 -3.11 3.16
C VAL A 34 3.52 -3.79 1.81
N LEU A 35 2.58 -4.70 1.54
CA LEU A 35 2.47 -5.37 0.25
C LEU A 35 1.02 -5.38 -0.21
N PRO A 36 0.76 -5.11 -1.48
CA PRO A 36 -0.56 -5.36 -2.05
C PRO A 36 -0.81 -6.86 -2.14
N VAL A 37 -2.07 -7.22 -1.97
CA VAL A 37 -2.53 -8.61 -2.10
C VAL A 37 -3.42 -8.71 -3.33
N SER A 38 -3.06 -9.60 -4.24
CA SER A 38 -3.78 -9.81 -5.50
C SER A 38 -4.16 -11.28 -5.65
N ASP A 39 -5.32 -11.52 -6.22
CA ASP A 39 -5.78 -12.89 -6.52
C ASP A 39 -5.25 -13.43 -7.86
N GLY A 40 -4.33 -12.68 -8.49
CA GLY A 40 -3.78 -12.99 -9.80
C GLY A 40 -4.30 -12.05 -10.88
N GLU A 41 -5.43 -11.39 -10.64
CA GLU A 41 -5.99 -10.39 -11.55
C GLU A 41 -6.25 -9.08 -10.85
N ARG A 42 -6.93 -9.09 -9.70
CA ARG A 42 -7.42 -7.89 -9.03
C ARG A 42 -6.80 -7.71 -7.67
N LEU A 43 -6.72 -6.45 -7.28
CA LEU A 43 -6.34 -6.07 -5.93
C LEU A 43 -7.46 -6.48 -4.97
N VAL A 44 -7.12 -7.31 -3.97
CA VAL A 44 -8.11 -7.82 -3.01
C VAL A 44 -7.83 -7.39 -1.57
N GLY A 45 -6.64 -6.85 -1.30
CA GLY A 45 -6.29 -6.41 0.04
C GLY A 45 -4.91 -5.80 0.12
N MET A 46 -4.54 -5.43 1.34
CA MET A 46 -3.19 -5.01 1.70
C MET A 46 -2.79 -5.75 2.95
N ILE A 47 -1.51 -6.07 3.08
CA ILE A 47 -0.97 -6.64 4.30
C ILE A 47 0.25 -5.83 4.72
N THR A 48 0.33 -5.55 6.03
CA THR A 48 1.43 -4.80 6.61
C THR A 48 2.20 -5.66 7.61
N ASP A 49 3.42 -5.24 7.94
CA ASP A 49 4.20 -5.85 9.00
C ASP A 49 3.46 -5.78 10.34
N ARG A 50 2.71 -4.68 10.57
CA ARG A 50 1.88 -4.56 11.76
C ARG A 50 0.75 -5.59 11.77
N ASP A 51 0.10 -5.84 10.63
CA ASP A 51 -0.93 -6.88 10.52
C ASP A 51 -0.35 -8.24 10.92
N ILE A 52 0.83 -8.57 10.42
CA ILE A 52 1.50 -9.84 10.75
C ILE A 52 1.77 -9.93 12.24
N ALA A 53 2.26 -8.88 12.86
CA ALA A 53 2.58 -8.88 14.29
C ALA A 53 1.33 -8.92 15.16
N ILE A 54 0.34 -8.09 14.89
CA ILE A 54 -0.81 -7.90 15.79
C ILE A 54 -1.95 -8.88 15.48
N ARG A 55 -2.26 -9.09 14.22
CA ARG A 55 -3.36 -9.97 13.80
C ARG A 55 -2.90 -11.41 13.57
N GLY A 56 -1.59 -11.60 13.37
CA GLY A 56 -0.98 -12.90 13.19
C GLY A 56 -0.37 -13.40 14.50
N VAL A 57 0.82 -12.94 14.81
CA VAL A 57 1.62 -13.47 15.94
C VAL A 57 0.91 -13.25 17.29
N ALA A 58 0.39 -12.06 17.55
CA ALA A 58 -0.26 -11.75 18.83
C ALA A 58 -1.53 -12.58 19.06
N GLU A 59 -2.20 -12.99 17.99
CA GLU A 59 -3.39 -13.84 18.07
C GLU A 59 -3.06 -15.34 18.07
N GLY A 60 -1.79 -15.69 18.13
CA GLY A 60 -1.35 -17.09 18.21
C GLY A 60 -1.24 -17.78 16.86
N CYS A 61 -1.30 -17.06 15.76
CA CYS A 61 -1.14 -17.67 14.44
C CYS A 61 0.32 -17.99 14.17
N GLY A 62 0.58 -19.17 13.63
CA GLY A 62 1.92 -19.55 13.22
C GLY A 62 2.29 -18.99 11.86
N PRO A 63 3.56 -19.18 11.43
CA PRO A 63 4.04 -18.63 10.17
C PRO A 63 3.32 -19.17 8.93
N SER A 64 2.64 -20.31 9.04
CA SER A 64 1.89 -20.92 7.95
C SER A 64 0.47 -20.35 7.80
N ALA A 65 0.06 -19.40 8.65
CA ALA A 65 -1.22 -18.71 8.48
C ALA A 65 -1.26 -18.01 7.11
N ARG A 66 -2.44 -17.91 6.53
CA ARG A 66 -2.58 -17.34 5.18
C ARG A 66 -2.72 -15.84 5.24
N VAL A 67 -2.13 -15.18 4.26
CA VAL A 67 -2.25 -13.74 4.06
C VAL A 67 -3.72 -13.31 4.04
N GLY A 68 -4.58 -14.07 3.36
CA GLY A 68 -6.00 -13.76 3.25
C GLY A 68 -6.75 -13.67 4.57
N ASP A 69 -6.26 -14.36 5.61
CA ASP A 69 -6.87 -14.33 6.95
C ASP A 69 -6.40 -13.16 7.79
N ILE A 70 -5.30 -12.53 7.42
CA ILE A 70 -4.63 -11.48 8.19
C ILE A 70 -4.74 -10.11 7.54
N MET A 71 -4.84 -10.06 6.21
CA MET A 71 -4.83 -8.82 5.42
C MET A 71 -6.02 -7.91 5.74
N SER A 72 -5.88 -6.63 5.42
CA SER A 72 -7.00 -5.70 5.37
C SER A 72 -7.67 -5.78 4.01
N ARG A 73 -8.99 -5.88 3.98
CA ARG A 73 -9.78 -5.89 2.75
C ARG A 73 -10.25 -4.50 2.35
N GLU A 74 -10.22 -3.55 3.27
CA GLU A 74 -10.53 -2.15 2.99
C GLU A 74 -9.28 -1.47 2.46
N VAL A 75 -9.13 -1.43 1.14
CA VAL A 75 -7.93 -0.93 0.48
C VAL A 75 -8.19 0.45 -0.08
N LYS A 76 -7.32 1.39 0.26
CA LYS A 76 -7.27 2.69 -0.40
C LYS A 76 -6.40 2.54 -1.65
N TYR A 77 -6.92 2.97 -2.79
CA TYR A 77 -6.22 2.88 -4.07
C TYR A 77 -6.57 4.07 -4.96
N CYS A 78 -5.82 4.24 -6.02
CA CYS A 78 -6.13 5.23 -7.04
C CYS A 78 -6.09 4.58 -8.43
N PHE A 79 -6.70 5.26 -9.40
CA PHE A 79 -6.69 4.81 -10.78
C PHE A 79 -5.45 5.34 -11.52
N ASP A 80 -4.97 4.57 -12.48
CA ASP A 80 -3.77 4.89 -13.25
C ASP A 80 -3.93 6.17 -14.10
N ASP A 81 -5.15 6.53 -14.46
CA ASP A 81 -5.45 7.75 -15.21
C ASP A 81 -5.77 8.97 -14.33
N ALA A 82 -5.69 8.82 -13.00
CA ALA A 82 -5.88 9.94 -12.09
C ALA A 82 -4.73 10.96 -12.22
N GLU A 83 -5.04 12.22 -11.93
CA GLU A 83 -4.02 13.26 -11.93
C GLU A 83 -3.19 13.19 -10.65
N ALA A 84 -1.87 13.35 -10.79
CA ALA A 84 -0.93 13.20 -9.68
C ALA A 84 -1.24 14.17 -8.52
N ASP A 85 -1.64 15.40 -8.82
CA ASP A 85 -1.95 16.37 -7.78
C ASP A 85 -3.21 16.00 -6.99
N GLU A 86 -4.20 15.41 -7.65
CA GLU A 86 -5.41 14.93 -6.96
C GLU A 86 -5.09 13.77 -6.04
N VAL A 87 -4.23 12.85 -6.48
CA VAL A 87 -3.81 11.70 -5.68
C VAL A 87 -2.99 12.17 -4.48
N LEU A 88 -2.11 13.16 -4.66
CA LEU A 88 -1.33 13.72 -3.56
C LEU A 88 -2.23 14.31 -2.48
N VAL A 89 -3.24 15.07 -2.87
CA VAL A 89 -4.23 15.63 -1.92
C VAL A 89 -4.95 14.51 -1.19
N ASN A 90 -5.39 13.50 -1.90
CA ASN A 90 -6.08 12.35 -1.33
C ASN A 90 -5.19 11.58 -0.34
N MET A 91 -3.93 11.35 -0.69
CA MET A 91 -2.98 10.71 0.22
C MET A 91 -2.79 11.51 1.50
N ALA A 92 -2.74 12.83 1.40
CA ALA A 92 -2.65 13.70 2.56
C ALA A 92 -3.88 13.59 3.45
N GLU A 93 -5.07 13.61 2.84
CA GLU A 93 -6.35 13.52 3.59
C GLU A 93 -6.48 12.21 4.35
N ILE A 94 -6.08 11.09 3.74
CA ILE A 94 -6.17 9.77 4.37
C ILE A 94 -4.89 9.38 5.12
N GLN A 95 -3.87 10.23 5.09
CA GLN A 95 -2.62 10.07 5.84
C GLN A 95 -1.87 8.78 5.50
N VAL A 96 -1.72 8.50 4.22
CA VAL A 96 -0.94 7.34 3.72
C VAL A 96 0.26 7.81 2.90
N ARG A 97 1.32 7.03 2.90
CA ARG A 97 2.57 7.32 2.17
C ARG A 97 2.71 6.54 0.87
N ARG A 98 1.95 5.49 0.73
CA ARG A 98 1.94 4.64 -0.46
C ARG A 98 0.51 4.26 -0.77
N MET A 99 0.25 4.05 -2.05
CA MET A 99 -1.08 3.68 -2.48
C MET A 99 -0.97 2.77 -3.71
N PRO A 100 -1.69 1.64 -3.72
CA PRO A 100 -1.74 0.83 -4.93
C PRO A 100 -2.46 1.57 -6.03
N VAL A 101 -2.01 1.34 -7.25
CA VAL A 101 -2.58 1.92 -8.47
C VAL A 101 -3.24 0.79 -9.26
N VAL A 102 -4.49 1.00 -9.62
CA VAL A 102 -5.27 0.02 -10.37
C VAL A 102 -5.77 0.63 -11.66
N ASP A 103 -6.10 -0.22 -12.64
CA ASP A 103 -6.87 0.19 -13.80
C ASP A 103 -8.37 0.17 -13.48
N HIS A 104 -9.22 0.50 -14.45
CA HIS A 104 -10.67 0.56 -14.24
C HIS A 104 -11.33 -0.82 -14.09
N ASP A 105 -10.60 -1.90 -14.32
CA ASP A 105 -11.01 -3.27 -13.99
C ASP A 105 -10.51 -3.72 -12.62
N LYS A 106 -9.91 -2.79 -11.85
CA LYS A 106 -9.33 -3.02 -10.53
C LYS A 106 -8.13 -3.97 -10.56
N ARG A 107 -7.45 -4.06 -11.69
CA ARG A 107 -6.20 -4.81 -11.80
C ARG A 107 -5.06 -3.96 -11.26
N LEU A 108 -4.21 -4.57 -10.47
CA LEU A 108 -3.04 -3.87 -9.91
C LEU A 108 -2.03 -3.60 -11.02
N VAL A 109 -1.72 -2.33 -11.27
CA VAL A 109 -0.81 -1.92 -12.34
C VAL A 109 0.44 -1.20 -11.81
N GLY A 110 0.44 -0.77 -10.56
CA GLY A 110 1.59 -0.09 -10.00
C GLY A 110 1.40 0.28 -8.54
N ILE A 111 2.41 0.95 -7.99
CA ILE A 111 2.38 1.59 -6.68
C ILE A 111 2.85 3.01 -6.83
N ILE A 112 2.16 3.93 -6.18
CA ILE A 112 2.59 5.32 -6.08
C ILE A 112 2.99 5.61 -4.63
N SER A 113 4.11 6.28 -4.46
CA SER A 113 4.58 6.69 -3.15
C SER A 113 4.67 8.20 -3.07
N LEU A 114 4.68 8.73 -1.84
CA LEU A 114 4.89 10.14 -1.62
C LEU A 114 6.23 10.60 -2.20
N ALA A 115 7.26 9.74 -2.15
CA ALA A 115 8.56 10.03 -2.74
C ALA A 115 8.50 10.16 -4.27
N ASP A 116 7.67 9.36 -4.94
CA ASP A 116 7.46 9.48 -6.39
C ASP A 116 6.83 10.82 -6.75
N LEU A 117 5.85 11.25 -5.96
CA LEU A 117 5.14 12.51 -6.17
C LEU A 117 6.00 13.71 -5.81
N ASP A 118 6.91 13.57 -4.85
CA ASP A 118 7.82 14.64 -4.44
C ASP A 118 8.71 15.12 -5.59
N ARG A 119 9.12 14.23 -6.46
CA ARG A 119 9.94 14.57 -7.61
C ARG A 119 9.20 15.44 -8.62
N GLU A 120 7.85 15.31 -8.65
CA GLU A 120 7.01 16.03 -9.61
C GLU A 120 6.39 17.30 -9.02
N GLU A 121 6.05 17.27 -7.72
CA GLU A 121 5.33 18.35 -7.05
C GLU A 121 5.91 18.61 -5.64
N PRO A 122 7.16 19.11 -5.53
CA PRO A 122 7.82 19.20 -4.21
C PRO A 122 7.08 20.06 -3.17
N ALA A 123 6.46 21.16 -3.60
CA ALA A 123 5.76 22.06 -2.67
C ALA A 123 4.52 21.40 -2.08
N ARG A 124 3.80 20.62 -2.89
CA ARG A 124 2.60 19.90 -2.45
C ARG A 124 2.95 18.69 -1.60
N SER A 125 4.03 17.97 -1.95
CA SER A 125 4.45 16.81 -1.17
C SER A 125 4.92 17.21 0.22
N GLY A 126 5.53 18.38 0.38
CA GLY A 126 5.89 18.91 1.70
C GLY A 126 4.68 19.13 2.59
N HIS A 127 3.59 19.66 2.04
CA HIS A 127 2.33 19.83 2.76
C HIS A 127 1.71 18.48 3.11
N ALA A 128 1.67 17.56 2.16
CA ALA A 128 1.13 16.22 2.37
C ALA A 128 1.90 15.47 3.46
N LEU A 129 3.22 15.59 3.48
CA LEU A 129 4.03 14.95 4.51
C LEU A 129 3.71 15.50 5.90
N ARG A 130 3.49 16.80 6.03
CA ARG A 130 3.10 17.39 7.32
C ARG A 130 1.76 16.85 7.82
N GLU A 131 0.78 16.69 6.94
CA GLU A 131 -0.51 16.12 7.31
C GLU A 131 -0.41 14.65 7.70
N ILE A 132 0.37 13.87 6.98
CA ILE A 132 0.56 12.44 7.25
C ILE A 132 1.24 12.22 8.61
N THR A 133 2.16 13.11 9.01
CA THR A 133 2.90 12.98 10.25
C THR A 133 2.21 13.58 11.46
N GLN A 134 1.06 14.25 11.30
CA GLN A 134 0.29 14.75 12.43
C GLN A 134 -0.29 13.59 13.24
N PRO A 135 -0.46 13.75 14.58
CA PRO A 135 -1.07 12.72 15.38
C PRO A 135 -2.47 12.37 14.88
N SER A 136 -2.78 11.07 14.85
CA SER A 136 -4.05 10.56 14.38
C SER A 136 -4.54 9.48 15.34
N GLY A 137 -5.85 9.40 15.54
CA GLY A 137 -6.47 8.35 16.33
C GLY A 137 -6.57 7.00 15.60
N THR A 138 -6.25 6.96 14.31
CA THR A 138 -6.34 5.74 13.52
C THR A 138 -4.97 5.38 12.96
N HIS A 139 -4.77 4.07 12.78
CA HIS A 139 -3.56 3.57 12.13
C HIS A 139 -3.80 3.45 10.64
N ASN A 140 -2.81 3.86 9.87
CA ASN A 140 -2.82 3.69 8.43
C ASN A 140 -2.25 2.34 8.07
N GLN A 141 -2.75 1.78 6.99
CA GLN A 141 -2.28 0.51 6.47
C GLN A 141 -0.94 0.61 5.76
N SER A 142 -0.51 1.81 5.41
CA SER A 142 0.79 2.03 4.77
C SER A 142 1.63 2.98 5.61
N ARG A 143 2.75 2.52 6.00
CA ARG A 143 3.67 3.26 6.82
C ARG A 143 5.04 3.27 6.22
#